data_542fc0d2f07a2ad102cc449ca8308e30
#
_entry.id   542fc0d2f07a2ad102cc449ca8308e30
#
_cell.length_a   1.000
_cell.length_b   1.000
_cell.length_c   1.000
_cell.angle_alpha   90.00
_cell.angle_beta   90.00
_cell.angle_gamma   90.00
#
_symmetry.space_group_name_H-M   'P 1'
#
loop_
_entity.id
_entity.type
_entity.pdbx_description
1 polymer ?
#
loop_
_entity_poly.entity_id
_entity_poly.type
_entity_poly.pdbx_seq_one_letter_code
_entity_poly.pdbx_strand_id
1 'polypeptide(L)'
;MTPTATAVETARPMIVGIAGGSGSGKTSLVRALAANLGDTQVSQLSHDAYYRDRSAVPMTVRATLDYDVPEAFDQDLFLAHLAALREGVTIRAPRYCFETHCRLGEGDEVGAKPVVLVDGILLLWDPAVRAAFDLSIFLDVPERMRLERRLARDVGERGRSTASVLRQFDATVRPAHATYVQPTQPLADVVLGNVGRLEPLAEIASALVLDRLARRARARAGAA
;
A
#
# COMPACT_ATOMS: atom_id res chain seq x y z
N MET A 1 37.16 -18.91 -26.47
CA MET A 1 36.62 -17.57 -26.08
C MET A 1 35.12 -17.73 -25.97
N THR A 2 34.61 -17.89 -24.79
CA THR A 2 33.18 -18.01 -24.47
C THR A 2 32.56 -16.59 -24.50
N PRO A 3 31.45 -16.34 -25.20
CA PRO A 3 30.83 -15.02 -25.16
C PRO A 3 30.26 -14.79 -23.76
N THR A 4 30.73 -13.74 -23.15
CA THR A 4 30.19 -13.18 -21.89
C THR A 4 28.72 -12.82 -22.13
N ALA A 5 27.81 -13.52 -21.49
CA ALA A 5 26.40 -13.15 -21.50
C ALA A 5 26.25 -11.70 -21.02
N THR A 6 25.91 -10.82 -21.95
CA THR A 6 25.57 -9.43 -21.65
C THR A 6 24.37 -9.49 -20.70
N ALA A 7 24.55 -9.09 -19.46
CA ALA A 7 23.46 -8.92 -18.51
C ALA A 7 22.45 -7.96 -19.17
N VAL A 8 21.28 -8.47 -19.49
CA VAL A 8 20.15 -7.63 -19.89
C VAL A 8 19.88 -6.74 -18.69
N GLU A 9 20.20 -5.46 -18.83
CA GLU A 9 19.93 -4.45 -17.80
C GLU A 9 18.41 -4.38 -17.59
N THR A 10 17.94 -5.18 -16.64
CA THR A 10 16.52 -5.25 -16.32
C THR A 10 16.09 -3.87 -15.85
N ALA A 11 15.14 -3.28 -16.58
CA ALA A 11 14.64 -1.95 -16.26
C ALA A 11 14.19 -1.91 -14.79
N ARG A 12 14.70 -0.92 -14.03
CA ARG A 12 14.34 -0.72 -12.60
C ARG A 12 12.82 -0.76 -12.43
N PRO A 13 12.29 -1.55 -11.50
CA PRO A 13 10.87 -1.61 -11.21
C PRO A 13 10.25 -0.23 -10.98
N MET A 14 9.03 -0.05 -11.44
CA MET A 14 8.22 1.12 -11.16
C MET A 14 7.43 0.91 -9.87
N ILE A 15 7.56 1.79 -8.90
CA ILE A 15 6.84 1.69 -7.63
C ILE A 15 5.65 2.65 -7.66
N VAL A 16 4.44 2.11 -7.46
CA VAL A 16 3.18 2.84 -7.46
C VAL A 16 2.55 2.79 -6.07
N GLY A 17 2.40 3.95 -5.43
CA GLY A 17 1.74 4.09 -4.14
C GLY A 17 0.24 4.34 -4.28
N ILE A 18 -0.58 3.56 -3.58
CA ILE A 18 -2.04 3.72 -3.53
C ILE A 18 -2.43 4.06 -2.09
N ALA A 19 -2.66 5.34 -1.84
CA ALA A 19 -2.97 5.90 -0.54
C ALA A 19 -4.48 6.18 -0.36
N GLY A 20 -4.87 6.51 0.86
CA GLY A 20 -6.25 6.86 1.20
C GLY A 20 -6.69 6.26 2.53
N GLY A 21 -7.81 6.71 3.08
CA GLY A 21 -8.29 6.29 4.40
C GLY A 21 -8.63 4.80 4.50
N SER A 22 -8.72 4.29 5.72
CA SER A 22 -9.24 2.95 5.96
C SER A 22 -10.67 2.82 5.39
N GLY A 23 -10.94 1.73 4.65
CA GLY A 23 -12.21 1.55 3.94
C GLY A 23 -12.33 2.29 2.60
N SER A 24 -11.29 2.97 2.09
CA SER A 24 -11.35 3.63 0.78
C SER A 24 -11.27 2.67 -0.42
N GLY A 25 -10.91 1.40 -0.22
CA GLY A 25 -10.85 0.38 -1.28
C GLY A 25 -9.47 0.24 -1.94
N LYS A 26 -8.40 0.71 -1.32
CA LYS A 26 -7.01 0.60 -1.81
C LYS A 26 -6.64 -0.82 -2.22
N THR A 27 -6.78 -1.77 -1.31
CA THR A 27 -6.42 -3.17 -1.54
C THR A 27 -7.26 -3.80 -2.66
N SER A 28 -8.54 -3.40 -2.78
CA SER A 28 -9.38 -3.84 -3.89
C SER A 28 -8.87 -3.27 -5.23
N LEU A 29 -8.46 -2.00 -5.24
CA LEU A 29 -7.88 -1.37 -6.43
C LEU A 29 -6.54 -2.04 -6.80
N VAL A 30 -5.66 -2.32 -5.84
CA VAL A 30 -4.39 -3.04 -6.08
C VAL A 30 -4.64 -4.39 -6.75
N ARG A 31 -5.60 -5.18 -6.25
CA ARG A 31 -5.97 -6.47 -6.84
C ARG A 31 -6.51 -6.33 -8.26
N ALA A 32 -7.37 -5.34 -8.50
CA ALA A 32 -7.92 -5.06 -9.82
C ALA A 32 -6.83 -4.61 -10.81
N LEU A 33 -5.90 -3.75 -10.38
CA LEU A 33 -4.73 -3.35 -11.17
C LEU A 33 -3.84 -4.54 -11.51
N ALA A 34 -3.57 -5.41 -10.55
CA ALA A 34 -2.75 -6.61 -10.79
C ALA A 34 -3.43 -7.53 -11.82
N ALA A 35 -4.74 -7.72 -11.73
CA ALA A 35 -5.51 -8.49 -12.72
C ALA A 35 -5.46 -7.85 -14.13
N ASN A 36 -5.60 -6.52 -14.23
CA ASN A 36 -5.57 -5.80 -15.50
C ASN A 36 -4.19 -5.77 -16.16
N LEU A 37 -3.12 -5.62 -15.36
CA LEU A 37 -1.74 -5.53 -15.85
C LEU A 37 -1.09 -6.91 -16.06
N GLY A 38 -1.62 -7.94 -15.43
CA GLY A 38 -1.14 -9.32 -15.48
C GLY A 38 -0.17 -9.67 -14.33
N ASP A 39 -0.34 -10.86 -13.78
CA ASP A 39 0.39 -11.34 -12.60
C ASP A 39 1.90 -11.44 -12.79
N THR A 40 2.38 -11.61 -14.02
CA THR A 40 3.81 -11.63 -14.32
C THR A 40 4.46 -10.24 -14.29
N GLN A 41 3.65 -9.19 -14.41
CA GLN A 41 4.11 -7.80 -14.48
C GLN A 41 4.06 -7.07 -13.13
N VAL A 42 3.31 -7.60 -12.16
CA VAL A 42 2.96 -6.88 -10.93
C VAL A 42 3.35 -7.65 -9.69
N SER A 43 4.07 -6.98 -8.77
CA SER A 43 4.19 -7.37 -7.37
C SER A 43 3.29 -6.51 -6.51
N GLN A 44 2.77 -7.06 -5.43
CA GLN A 44 1.91 -6.35 -4.48
C GLN A 44 2.58 -6.29 -3.11
N LEU A 45 2.55 -5.14 -2.47
CA LEU A 45 3.08 -4.93 -1.13
C LEU A 45 2.08 -4.10 -0.32
N SER A 46 1.70 -4.56 0.86
CA SER A 46 0.84 -3.79 1.76
C SER A 46 1.65 -3.16 2.87
N HIS A 47 1.51 -1.85 3.07
CA HIS A 47 2.10 -1.13 4.20
C HIS A 47 1.56 -1.65 5.54
N ASP A 48 0.32 -2.14 5.56
CA ASP A 48 -0.29 -2.71 6.76
C ASP A 48 0.45 -3.97 7.27
N ALA A 49 1.30 -4.62 6.45
CA ALA A 49 2.18 -5.69 6.89
C ALA A 49 3.33 -5.17 7.80
N TYR A 50 3.64 -3.88 7.73
CA TYR A 50 4.79 -3.26 8.41
C TYR A 50 4.44 -2.65 9.78
N TYR A 51 3.28 -2.94 10.34
CA TYR A 51 3.07 -2.61 11.76
C TYR A 51 4.18 -3.20 12.63
N ARG A 52 4.62 -2.44 13.62
CA ARG A 52 5.63 -2.90 14.58
C ARG A 52 5.15 -4.15 15.30
N ASP A 53 6.04 -5.12 15.50
CA ASP A 53 5.70 -6.28 16.32
C ASP A 53 5.46 -5.87 17.78
N ARG A 54 4.33 -6.29 18.30
CA ARG A 54 3.87 -6.02 19.67
C ARG A 54 3.73 -7.30 20.50
N SER A 55 4.35 -8.40 20.07
CA SER A 55 4.24 -9.71 20.73
C SER A 55 4.65 -9.66 22.22
N ALA A 56 5.61 -8.81 22.58
CA ALA A 56 6.03 -8.59 23.95
C ALA A 56 5.03 -7.77 24.81
N VAL A 57 4.00 -7.14 24.19
CA VAL A 57 3.01 -6.34 24.89
C VAL A 57 1.77 -7.19 25.19
N PRO A 58 1.17 -7.16 26.39
CA PRO A 58 -0.05 -7.93 26.69
C PRO A 58 -1.21 -7.59 25.73
N MET A 59 -2.00 -8.59 25.35
CA MET A 59 -3.11 -8.42 24.41
C MET A 59 -4.11 -7.35 24.85
N THR A 60 -4.40 -7.25 26.15
CA THR A 60 -5.29 -6.25 26.71
C THR A 60 -4.81 -4.82 26.44
N VAL A 61 -3.50 -4.60 26.39
CA VAL A 61 -2.88 -3.32 26.05
C VAL A 61 -2.86 -3.14 24.54
N ARG A 62 -2.44 -4.17 23.78
CA ARG A 62 -2.39 -4.09 22.30
C ARG A 62 -3.75 -3.71 21.70
N ALA A 63 -4.83 -4.26 22.23
CA ALA A 63 -6.18 -3.99 21.74
C ALA A 63 -6.63 -2.52 21.92
N THR A 64 -5.93 -1.74 22.74
CA THR A 64 -6.24 -0.30 23.00
C THR A 64 -5.32 0.68 22.29
N LEU A 65 -4.25 0.19 21.65
CA LEU A 65 -3.29 1.06 20.94
C LEU A 65 -3.92 1.67 19.68
N ASP A 66 -3.46 2.86 19.34
CA ASP A 66 -3.75 3.46 18.05
C ASP A 66 -2.79 2.89 16.98
N TYR A 67 -3.36 2.31 15.94
CA TYR A 67 -2.65 1.73 14.80
C TYR A 67 -2.70 2.61 13.55
N ASP A 68 -3.44 3.71 13.60
CA ASP A 68 -3.59 4.61 12.46
C ASP A 68 -2.61 5.83 12.55
N VAL A 69 -1.56 5.71 13.36
CA VAL A 69 -0.51 6.73 13.57
C VAL A 69 0.84 6.29 12.99
N PRO A 70 1.73 7.23 12.59
CA PRO A 70 3.03 6.90 11.99
C PRO A 70 3.91 5.99 12.87
N GLU A 71 3.90 6.19 14.18
CA GLU A 71 4.70 5.44 15.16
C GLU A 71 4.31 3.97 15.27
N ALA A 72 3.12 3.60 14.75
CA ALA A 72 2.67 2.22 14.71
C ALA A 72 3.45 1.38 13.69
N PHE A 73 4.10 2.01 12.71
CA PHE A 73 4.77 1.34 11.60
C PHE A 73 6.30 1.24 11.80
N ASP A 74 6.88 0.18 11.26
CA ASP A 74 8.31 -0.02 11.10
C ASP A 74 8.77 0.60 9.78
N GLN A 75 8.90 1.92 9.81
CA GLN A 75 9.14 2.71 8.62
C GLN A 75 10.52 2.44 8.02
N ASP A 76 11.53 2.17 8.86
CA ASP A 76 12.89 1.88 8.41
C ASP A 76 12.93 0.59 7.59
N LEU A 77 12.28 -0.48 8.08
CA LEU A 77 12.16 -1.74 7.35
C LEU A 77 11.37 -1.56 6.04
N PHE A 78 10.30 -0.76 6.07
CA PHE A 78 9.50 -0.50 4.88
C PHE A 78 10.30 0.22 3.80
N LEU A 79 11.03 1.28 4.16
CA LEU A 79 11.92 2.01 3.24
C LEU A 79 13.04 1.13 2.68
N ALA A 80 13.67 0.32 3.53
CA ALA A 80 14.70 -0.63 3.08
C ALA A 80 14.15 -1.62 2.04
N HIS A 81 12.94 -2.12 2.24
CA HIS A 81 12.28 -3.03 1.31
C HIS A 81 11.86 -2.34 -0.01
N LEU A 82 11.37 -1.10 0.03
CA LEU A 82 11.10 -0.33 -1.19
C LEU A 82 12.38 -0.09 -1.99
N ALA A 83 13.48 0.24 -1.32
CA ALA A 83 14.78 0.43 -1.97
C ALA A 83 15.28 -0.87 -2.62
N ALA A 84 15.20 -2.00 -1.92
CA ALA A 84 15.58 -3.32 -2.43
C ALA A 84 14.75 -3.71 -3.67
N LEU A 85 13.43 -3.54 -3.62
CA LEU A 85 12.54 -3.81 -4.75
C LEU A 85 12.86 -2.91 -5.95
N ARG A 86 13.20 -1.64 -5.73
CA ARG A 86 13.61 -0.71 -6.79
C ARG A 86 14.88 -1.16 -7.52
N GLU A 87 15.80 -1.81 -6.81
CA GLU A 87 17.03 -2.38 -7.39
C GLU A 87 16.85 -3.80 -7.95
N GLY A 88 15.61 -4.29 -8.01
CA GLY A 88 15.33 -5.61 -8.58
C GLY A 88 15.52 -6.77 -7.59
N VAL A 89 15.73 -6.48 -6.31
CA VAL A 89 15.99 -7.50 -5.28
C VAL A 89 14.67 -8.00 -4.69
N THR A 90 14.52 -9.32 -4.60
CA THR A 90 13.42 -9.98 -3.88
C THR A 90 13.55 -9.72 -2.38
N ILE A 91 12.44 -9.41 -1.72
CA ILE A 91 12.39 -9.17 -0.29
C ILE A 91 11.55 -10.24 0.43
N ARG A 92 11.68 -10.33 1.75
CA ARG A 92 10.74 -11.04 2.63
C ARG A 92 9.89 -10.01 3.39
N ALA A 93 8.70 -9.72 2.85
CA ALA A 93 7.76 -8.80 3.47
C ALA A 93 7.18 -9.42 4.75
N PRO A 94 7.09 -8.67 5.87
CA PRO A 94 6.52 -9.22 7.10
C PRO A 94 5.07 -9.65 6.89
N ARG A 95 4.59 -10.57 7.74
CA ARG A 95 3.17 -10.92 7.84
C ARG A 95 2.61 -10.37 9.14
N TYR A 96 1.43 -9.80 9.09
CA TYR A 96 0.79 -9.21 10.26
C TYR A 96 -0.59 -9.79 10.52
N CYS A 97 -0.85 -10.14 11.77
CA CYS A 97 -2.13 -10.65 12.23
C CYS A 97 -2.93 -9.52 12.90
N PHE A 98 -4.04 -9.14 12.28
CA PHE A 98 -4.93 -8.10 12.82
C PHE A 98 -5.74 -8.53 14.05
N GLU A 99 -5.88 -9.84 14.29
CA GLU A 99 -6.56 -10.36 15.47
C GLU A 99 -5.67 -10.29 16.70
N THR A 100 -4.41 -10.69 16.55
CA THR A 100 -3.45 -10.73 17.65
C THR A 100 -2.59 -9.46 17.76
N HIS A 101 -2.63 -8.58 16.78
CA HIS A 101 -1.77 -7.38 16.69
C HIS A 101 -0.28 -7.68 16.78
N CYS A 102 0.17 -8.76 16.10
CA CYS A 102 1.56 -9.20 16.08
C CYS A 102 2.02 -9.51 14.66
N ARG A 103 3.33 -9.48 14.43
CA ARG A 103 3.93 -10.11 13.25
C ARG A 103 3.90 -11.62 13.37
N LEU A 104 3.71 -12.30 12.25
CA LEU A 104 3.71 -13.75 12.18
C LEU A 104 5.01 -14.24 11.54
N GLY A 105 5.76 -15.09 12.24
CA GLY A 105 6.86 -15.92 11.75
C GLY A 105 7.66 -15.37 10.56
N GLU A 106 8.00 -16.24 9.62
CA GLU A 106 8.67 -15.84 8.38
C GLU A 106 7.74 -15.05 7.45
N GLY A 107 8.28 -14.00 6.84
CA GLY A 107 7.56 -13.15 5.89
C GLY A 107 7.32 -13.83 4.53
N ASP A 108 6.48 -13.22 3.71
CA ASP A 108 6.19 -13.67 2.35
C ASP A 108 7.24 -13.13 1.38
N GLU A 109 7.67 -13.97 0.41
CA GLU A 109 8.54 -13.50 -0.67
C GLU A 109 7.78 -12.57 -1.61
N VAL A 110 8.37 -11.39 -1.85
CA VAL A 110 7.90 -10.43 -2.85
C VAL A 110 9.03 -10.17 -3.83
N GLY A 111 8.91 -10.72 -5.03
CA GLY A 111 9.86 -10.50 -6.12
C GLY A 111 9.68 -9.12 -6.75
N ALA A 112 10.76 -8.53 -7.23
CA ALA A 112 10.73 -7.25 -7.92
C ALA A 112 10.31 -7.45 -9.38
N LYS A 113 9.00 -7.36 -9.66
CA LYS A 113 8.44 -7.36 -11.02
C LYS A 113 8.48 -5.94 -11.62
N PRO A 114 8.21 -5.76 -12.92
CA PRO A 114 8.24 -4.46 -13.59
C PRO A 114 7.45 -3.36 -12.90
N VAL A 115 6.35 -3.71 -12.25
CA VAL A 115 5.52 -2.80 -11.42
C VAL A 115 5.40 -3.37 -10.02
N VAL A 116 5.62 -2.54 -9.01
CA VAL A 116 5.35 -2.84 -7.60
C VAL A 116 4.22 -1.94 -7.15
N LEU A 117 3.05 -2.52 -6.87
CA LEU A 117 1.90 -1.82 -6.31
C LEU A 117 1.96 -1.87 -4.79
N VAL A 118 1.87 -0.72 -4.16
CA VAL A 118 1.96 -0.56 -2.70
C VAL A 118 0.70 0.11 -2.19
N ASP A 119 -0.03 -0.51 -1.25
CA ASP A 119 -1.17 0.13 -0.61
C ASP A 119 -0.94 0.42 0.88
N GLY A 120 -1.51 1.52 1.36
CA GLY A 120 -1.45 1.87 2.79
C GLY A 120 -2.12 3.20 3.13
N ILE A 121 -2.43 3.36 4.41
CA ILE A 121 -3.12 4.57 4.89
C ILE A 121 -2.17 5.76 5.05
N LEU A 122 -0.90 5.53 5.39
CA LEU A 122 0.09 6.56 5.72
C LEU A 122 1.22 6.69 4.68
N LEU A 123 1.06 6.11 3.48
CA LEU A 123 2.11 6.11 2.44
C LEU A 123 2.60 7.51 2.07
N LEU A 124 1.73 8.50 2.13
CA LEU A 124 2.07 9.86 1.71
C LEU A 124 2.42 10.78 2.90
N TRP A 125 2.37 10.28 4.12
CA TRP A 125 2.73 11.06 5.30
C TRP A 125 4.24 11.31 5.38
N ASP A 126 5.04 10.26 5.22
CA ASP A 126 6.49 10.36 5.28
C ASP A 126 7.08 10.86 3.95
N PRO A 127 7.87 11.95 3.94
CA PRO A 127 8.52 12.45 2.73
C PRO A 127 9.45 11.44 2.05
N ALA A 128 10.17 10.60 2.82
CA ALA A 128 11.07 9.60 2.28
C ALA A 128 10.30 8.48 1.57
N VAL A 129 9.16 8.07 2.11
CA VAL A 129 8.27 7.09 1.46
C VAL A 129 7.65 7.66 0.20
N ARG A 130 7.19 8.93 0.24
CA ARG A 130 6.67 9.60 -0.97
C ARG A 130 7.70 9.64 -2.10
N ALA A 131 8.95 9.96 -1.77
CA ALA A 131 10.05 10.01 -2.75
C ALA A 131 10.38 8.63 -3.36
N ALA A 132 9.95 7.54 -2.73
CA ALA A 132 10.11 6.20 -3.27
C ALA A 132 9.06 5.85 -4.35
N PHE A 133 8.02 6.64 -4.56
CA PHE A 133 7.00 6.36 -5.57
C PHE A 133 7.29 7.05 -6.89
N ASP A 134 7.12 6.32 -8.00
CA ASP A 134 7.14 6.86 -9.36
C ASP A 134 5.76 7.42 -9.78
N LEU A 135 4.72 6.93 -9.13
CA LEU A 135 3.34 7.39 -9.25
C LEU A 135 2.64 7.16 -7.91
N SER A 136 1.93 8.17 -7.43
CA SER A 136 1.10 8.09 -6.23
C SER A 136 -0.35 8.42 -6.55
N ILE A 137 -1.26 7.55 -6.10
CA ILE A 137 -2.71 7.68 -6.28
C ILE A 137 -3.35 7.78 -4.89
N PHE A 138 -4.13 8.82 -4.65
CA PHE A 138 -4.93 8.94 -3.43
C PHE A 138 -6.40 8.61 -3.72
N LEU A 139 -6.96 7.65 -2.98
CA LEU A 139 -8.39 7.33 -3.05
C LEU A 139 -9.18 8.21 -2.09
N ASP A 140 -9.88 9.18 -2.65
CA ASP A 140 -10.79 10.05 -1.89
C ASP A 140 -12.19 9.42 -1.82
N VAL A 141 -12.63 9.16 -0.58
CA VAL A 141 -13.90 8.50 -0.30
C VAL A 141 -14.55 9.15 0.92
N PRO A 142 -15.83 9.55 0.85
CA PRO A 142 -16.55 10.11 1.97
C PRO A 142 -16.48 9.21 3.22
N GLU A 143 -16.36 9.83 4.39
CA GLU A 143 -16.20 9.13 5.67
C GLU A 143 -17.27 8.07 5.90
N ARG A 144 -18.54 8.40 5.63
CA ARG A 144 -19.67 7.47 5.76
C ARG A 144 -19.44 6.17 4.99
N MET A 145 -19.02 6.27 3.71
CA MET A 145 -18.78 5.10 2.88
C MET A 145 -17.56 4.30 3.36
N ARG A 146 -16.52 4.99 3.84
CA ARG A 146 -15.36 4.32 4.42
C ARG A 146 -15.74 3.54 5.67
N LEU A 147 -16.57 4.11 6.54
CA LEU A 147 -17.09 3.43 7.74
C LEU A 147 -17.95 2.22 7.38
N GLU A 148 -18.88 2.36 6.45
CA GLU A 148 -19.74 1.26 5.98
C GLU A 148 -18.90 0.08 5.43
N ARG A 149 -17.90 0.36 4.58
CA ARG A 149 -17.00 -0.66 4.03
C ARG A 149 -16.10 -1.29 5.10
N ARG A 150 -15.61 -0.48 6.05
CA ARG A 150 -14.83 -0.98 7.19
C ARG A 150 -15.67 -1.89 8.08
N LEU A 151 -16.91 -1.53 8.38
CA LEU A 151 -17.83 -2.35 9.15
C LEU A 151 -18.06 -3.71 8.46
N ALA A 152 -18.39 -3.71 7.18
CA ALA A 152 -18.61 -4.94 6.42
C ALA A 152 -17.38 -5.87 6.49
N ARG A 153 -16.18 -5.32 6.24
CA ARG A 153 -14.93 -6.09 6.29
C ARG A 153 -14.58 -6.58 7.70
N ASP A 154 -14.57 -5.68 8.70
CA ASP A 154 -14.06 -6.02 10.03
C ASP A 154 -15.01 -6.96 10.78
N VAL A 155 -16.31 -6.88 10.52
CA VAL A 155 -17.30 -7.84 11.07
C VAL A 155 -17.27 -9.17 10.29
N GLY A 156 -17.27 -9.12 8.95
CA GLY A 156 -17.35 -10.33 8.12
C GLY A 156 -16.04 -11.13 8.06
N GLU A 157 -14.88 -10.45 8.00
CA GLU A 157 -13.59 -11.09 7.74
C GLU A 157 -12.68 -11.17 8.97
N ARG A 158 -12.85 -10.27 9.96
CA ARG A 158 -11.96 -10.13 11.14
C ARG A 158 -12.63 -10.51 12.46
N GLY A 159 -13.87 -11.02 12.41
CA GLY A 159 -14.60 -11.52 13.58
C GLY A 159 -14.93 -10.45 14.65
N ARG A 160 -14.88 -9.15 14.29
CA ARG A 160 -15.10 -8.07 15.23
C ARG A 160 -16.59 -7.76 15.41
N SER A 161 -16.99 -7.30 16.59
CA SER A 161 -18.37 -6.81 16.79
C SER A 161 -18.52 -5.41 16.19
N THR A 162 -19.71 -5.10 15.65
CA THR A 162 -20.09 -3.77 15.16
C THR A 162 -19.78 -2.67 16.18
N ALA A 163 -20.14 -2.90 17.45
CA ALA A 163 -19.87 -1.94 18.52
C ALA A 163 -18.37 -1.68 18.74
N SER A 164 -17.52 -2.72 18.62
CA SER A 164 -16.06 -2.58 18.71
C SER A 164 -15.49 -1.74 17.55
N VAL A 165 -15.97 -1.99 16.32
CA VAL A 165 -15.51 -1.25 15.13
C VAL A 165 -15.92 0.23 15.22
N LEU A 166 -17.15 0.52 15.61
CA LEU A 166 -17.64 1.90 15.77
C LEU A 166 -16.84 2.66 16.84
N ARG A 167 -16.66 2.07 18.02
CA ARG A 167 -15.87 2.71 19.10
C ARG A 167 -14.44 3.03 18.63
N GLN A 168 -13.76 2.09 17.96
CA GLN A 168 -12.42 2.34 17.45
C GLN A 168 -12.42 3.41 16.35
N PHE A 169 -13.41 3.37 15.46
CA PHE A 169 -13.50 4.35 14.39
C PHE A 169 -13.59 5.77 14.95
N ASP A 170 -14.45 6.00 15.95
CA ASP A 170 -14.62 7.30 16.56
C ASP A 170 -13.42 7.71 17.42
N ALA A 171 -12.83 6.77 18.17
CA ALA A 171 -11.76 7.06 19.12
C ALA A 171 -10.40 7.31 18.46
N THR A 172 -10.06 6.57 17.40
CA THR A 172 -8.71 6.60 16.80
C THR A 172 -8.74 6.82 15.29
N VAL A 173 -9.51 6.06 14.52
CA VAL A 173 -9.43 6.07 13.05
C VAL A 173 -9.83 7.42 12.44
N ARG A 174 -10.93 8.01 12.91
CA ARG A 174 -11.39 9.32 12.41
C ARG A 174 -10.41 10.44 12.76
N PRO A 175 -9.94 10.61 14.02
CA PRO A 175 -8.93 11.60 14.36
C PRO A 175 -7.62 11.41 13.59
N ALA A 176 -7.11 10.17 13.51
CA ALA A 176 -5.89 9.87 12.79
C ALA A 176 -6.02 10.16 11.28
N HIS A 177 -7.18 9.85 10.68
CA HIS A 177 -7.44 10.21 9.29
C HIS A 177 -7.38 11.72 9.06
N ALA A 178 -7.99 12.51 9.93
CA ALA A 178 -7.98 13.97 9.82
C ALA A 178 -6.57 14.56 10.01
N THR A 179 -5.75 13.93 10.85
CA THR A 179 -4.42 14.42 11.19
C THR A 179 -3.35 13.96 10.19
N TYR A 180 -3.36 12.69 9.81
CA TYR A 180 -2.24 12.06 9.09
C TYR A 180 -2.57 11.65 7.65
N VAL A 181 -3.84 11.38 7.31
CA VAL A 181 -4.21 10.85 5.99
C VAL A 181 -4.75 11.96 5.09
N GLN A 182 -5.81 12.65 5.50
CA GLN A 182 -6.47 13.68 4.68
C GLN A 182 -5.54 14.82 4.25
N PRO A 183 -4.62 15.34 5.10
CA PRO A 183 -3.69 16.39 4.70
C PRO A 183 -2.69 15.97 3.62
N THR A 184 -2.52 14.66 3.38
CA THR A 184 -1.61 14.14 2.34
C THR A 184 -2.25 14.03 0.95
N GLN A 185 -3.55 14.20 0.83
CA GLN A 185 -4.26 14.16 -0.44
C GLN A 185 -3.65 15.07 -1.52
N PRO A 186 -3.32 16.36 -1.25
CA PRO A 186 -2.73 17.24 -2.25
C PRO A 186 -1.28 16.89 -2.59
N LEU A 187 -0.64 15.94 -1.88
CA LEU A 187 0.72 15.47 -2.13
C LEU A 187 0.75 14.28 -3.11
N ALA A 188 -0.40 13.72 -3.47
CA ALA A 188 -0.51 12.66 -4.47
C ALA A 188 -0.41 13.22 -5.89
N ASP A 189 0.18 12.46 -6.82
CA ASP A 189 0.19 12.81 -8.25
C ASP A 189 -1.24 12.82 -8.83
N VAL A 190 -2.11 11.93 -8.34
CA VAL A 190 -3.49 11.79 -8.81
C VAL A 190 -4.42 11.51 -7.63
N VAL A 191 -5.57 12.19 -7.61
CA VAL A 191 -6.66 11.92 -6.66
C VAL A 191 -7.82 11.31 -7.42
N LEU A 192 -8.29 10.16 -7.00
CA LEU A 192 -9.40 9.44 -7.61
C LEU A 192 -10.53 9.22 -6.59
N GLY A 193 -11.76 9.57 -6.97
CA GLY A 193 -12.95 9.26 -6.17
C GLY A 193 -13.35 7.79 -6.33
N ASN A 194 -13.49 7.04 -5.23
CA ASN A 194 -13.97 5.65 -5.24
C ASN A 194 -15.36 5.54 -4.59
N VAL A 195 -16.35 6.14 -5.23
CA VAL A 195 -17.75 6.20 -4.75
C VAL A 195 -18.72 5.32 -5.54
N GLY A 196 -18.25 4.66 -6.58
CA GLY A 196 -19.05 3.83 -7.49
C GLY A 196 -18.52 2.41 -7.62
N ARG A 197 -18.66 1.85 -8.82
CA ARG A 197 -18.12 0.55 -9.19
C ARG A 197 -16.60 0.64 -9.30
N LEU A 198 -15.93 -0.46 -8.96
CA LEU A 198 -14.47 -0.52 -8.94
C LEU A 198 -13.86 -0.62 -10.35
N GLU A 199 -14.54 -1.26 -11.29
CA GLU A 199 -14.01 -1.58 -12.61
C GLU A 199 -13.60 -0.33 -13.40
N PRO A 200 -14.44 0.72 -13.56
CA PRO A 200 -14.02 1.94 -14.26
C PRO A 200 -12.85 2.64 -13.58
N LEU A 201 -12.80 2.60 -12.25
CA LEU A 201 -11.70 3.18 -11.49
C LEU A 201 -10.39 2.42 -11.75
N ALA A 202 -10.45 1.09 -11.80
CA ALA A 202 -9.31 0.23 -12.10
C ALA A 202 -8.81 0.44 -13.54
N GLU A 203 -9.70 0.64 -14.52
CA GLU A 203 -9.32 0.98 -15.90
C GLU A 203 -8.56 2.30 -15.98
N ILE A 204 -9.06 3.35 -15.32
CA ILE A 204 -8.39 4.67 -15.24
C ILE A 204 -7.02 4.53 -14.60
N ALA A 205 -6.95 3.86 -13.45
CA ALA A 205 -5.69 3.67 -12.74
C ALA A 205 -4.68 2.81 -13.54
N SER A 206 -5.15 1.79 -14.27
CA SER A 206 -4.31 0.99 -15.18
C SER A 206 -3.73 1.84 -16.30
N ALA A 207 -4.55 2.69 -16.92
CA ALA A 207 -4.10 3.60 -17.98
C ALA A 207 -3.02 4.59 -17.47
N LEU A 208 -3.17 5.11 -16.25
CA LEU A 208 -2.16 5.98 -15.62
C LEU A 208 -0.83 5.25 -15.40
N VAL A 209 -0.87 4.00 -14.91
CA VAL A 209 0.33 3.17 -14.71
C VAL A 209 1.01 2.90 -16.05
N LEU A 210 0.27 2.49 -17.07
CA LEU A 210 0.81 2.21 -18.40
C LEU A 210 1.40 3.46 -19.07
N ASP A 211 0.75 4.62 -18.97
CA ASP A 211 1.30 5.88 -19.48
C ASP A 211 2.62 6.24 -18.77
N ARG A 212 2.68 6.10 -17.44
CA ARG A 212 3.91 6.37 -16.69
C ARG A 212 5.04 5.41 -17.09
N LEU A 213 4.74 4.13 -17.28
CA LEU A 213 5.72 3.14 -17.79
C LEU A 213 6.24 3.53 -19.18
N ALA A 214 5.34 3.91 -20.09
CA ALA A 214 5.70 4.32 -21.45
C ALA A 214 6.57 5.59 -21.46
N ARG A 215 6.30 6.56 -20.61
CA ARG A 215 7.13 7.76 -20.44
C ARG A 215 8.52 7.42 -19.93
N ARG A 216 8.64 6.53 -18.93
CA ARG A 216 9.94 6.07 -18.43
C ARG A 216 10.76 5.35 -19.49
N ALA A 217 10.13 4.50 -20.32
CA ALA A 217 10.80 3.80 -21.41
C ALA A 217 11.35 4.79 -22.46
N ARG A 218 10.54 5.79 -22.84
CA ARG A 218 10.96 6.86 -23.78
C ARG A 218 12.11 7.71 -23.25
N ALA A 219 12.06 8.10 -21.99
CA ALA A 219 13.12 8.90 -21.36
C ALA A 219 14.47 8.15 -21.34
N ARG A 220 14.45 6.83 -21.14
CA ARG A 220 15.67 5.99 -21.20
C ARG A 220 16.21 5.86 -22.64
N ALA A 221 15.34 5.63 -23.61
CA ALA A 221 15.73 5.50 -25.01
C ALA A 221 16.31 6.83 -25.60
N GLY A 222 15.91 7.99 -25.06
CA GLY A 222 16.45 9.29 -25.45
C GLY A 222 17.73 9.70 -24.71
N ALA A 223 18.14 8.93 -23.68
CA ALA A 223 19.35 9.19 -22.89
C ALA A 223 20.53 8.22 -23.25
N ALA A 224 20.25 7.21 -24.06
CA ALA A 224 21.22 6.23 -24.61
C ALA A 224 21.69 6.65 -26.00
#